data_b47db0ddce0835683b6d652430297b83
#
_entry.id   b47db0ddce0835683b6d652430297b83
#
_cell.length_a   1.000
_cell.length_b   1.000
_cell.length_c   1.000
_cell.angle_alpha   90.00
_cell.angle_beta   90.00
_cell.angle_gamma   90.00
#
_symmetry.space_group_name_H-M   'P 1'
#
loop_
_entity.id
_entity.type
_entity.pdbx_description
1 polymer ?
#
loop_
_entity_poly.entity_id
_entity_poly.type
_entity_poly.pdbx_seq_one_letter_code
_entity_poly.pdbx_strand_id
1 'polypeptide(L)'
;MKKQLLYFSMVGMLLTMNACDDDGKTEFLDDYSTIMYFTNSGIQNVECLKVGEPTTYNIAVYKAGSDLSATSDATVTLMNEAELQEYNLANDTHYKMLPADCYQSTQKKDFQFESSELVHTFPVTFDSDKIDALDKNSEYALPFSLSSTQTVNEEKKVLLLHPEVTTPTISFQNVDFEQVTVTESDPAKVVLERIITVPFQNNWEFDCEIGIDETAVGQYNE
;
A
#
# COMPACT_ATOMS: atom_id res chain seq x y z
N MET A 1 -69.45 24.01 23.17
CA MET A 1 -68.31 24.55 22.48
C MET A 1 -66.99 23.79 22.71
N LYS A 2 -66.72 23.08 23.81
CA LYS A 2 -65.52 22.34 24.06
C LYS A 2 -65.33 21.03 23.25
N LYS A 3 -66.37 20.39 22.79
CA LYS A 3 -66.30 19.14 22.00
C LYS A 3 -66.00 19.35 20.52
N GLN A 4 -66.31 20.49 19.93
CA GLN A 4 -66.00 20.78 18.53
C GLN A 4 -64.53 21.17 18.34
N LEU A 5 -63.90 21.74 19.35
CA LEU A 5 -62.48 22.09 19.28
C LEU A 5 -61.57 20.83 19.27
N LEU A 6 -62.05 19.74 19.93
CA LEU A 6 -61.25 18.49 19.98
C LEU A 6 -61.23 17.74 18.63
N TYR A 7 -62.32 17.80 17.88
CA TYR A 7 -62.41 17.18 16.54
C TYR A 7 -61.59 17.94 15.49
N PHE A 8 -61.48 19.26 15.61
CA PHE A 8 -60.65 20.05 14.70
C PHE A 8 -59.14 19.84 14.93
N SER A 9 -58.76 19.62 16.19
CA SER A 9 -57.36 19.27 16.52
C SER A 9 -56.97 17.86 16.06
N MET A 10 -57.91 16.91 16.06
CA MET A 10 -57.63 15.52 15.67
C MET A 10 -57.60 15.33 14.16
N VAL A 11 -58.34 16.14 13.39
CA VAL A 11 -58.31 16.13 11.91
C VAL A 11 -57.05 16.85 11.38
N GLY A 12 -56.55 17.88 12.08
CA GLY A 12 -55.31 18.57 11.73
C GLY A 12 -54.06 17.70 11.89
N MET A 13 -54.10 16.72 12.79
CA MET A 13 -52.94 15.83 13.06
C MET A 13 -52.81 14.65 12.07
N LEU A 14 -53.86 14.36 11.32
CA LEU A 14 -53.92 13.30 10.31
C LEU A 14 -53.44 13.74 8.92
N LEU A 15 -53.24 15.05 8.70
CA LEU A 15 -52.80 15.56 7.40
C LEU A 15 -51.27 15.81 7.30
N THR A 16 -50.50 15.54 8.36
CA THR A 16 -49.03 15.76 8.36
C THR A 16 -48.19 14.51 8.13
N MET A 17 -48.83 13.37 7.78
CA MET A 17 -48.07 12.12 7.59
C MET A 17 -47.76 11.77 6.11
N ASN A 18 -48.02 12.68 5.17
CA ASN A 18 -47.70 12.45 3.76
C ASN A 18 -46.58 13.38 3.23
N ALA A 19 -45.63 13.75 4.07
CA ALA A 19 -44.45 14.49 3.64
C ALA A 19 -43.20 13.64 3.83
N CYS A 20 -43.17 12.45 3.28
CA CYS A 20 -41.98 11.78 2.84
C CYS A 20 -42.13 11.57 1.34
N ASP A 21 -41.78 12.58 0.57
CA ASP A 21 -41.48 12.41 -0.84
C ASP A 21 -40.26 11.49 -0.92
N ASP A 22 -40.50 10.26 -1.31
CA ASP A 22 -39.52 9.19 -1.43
C ASP A 22 -38.64 9.36 -2.71
N ASP A 23 -39.05 10.32 -3.55
CA ASP A 23 -38.46 10.52 -4.89
C ASP A 23 -36.99 11.05 -4.87
N GLY A 24 -36.56 11.72 -3.79
CA GLY A 24 -35.18 12.21 -3.67
C GLY A 24 -34.18 11.18 -3.13
N LYS A 25 -34.68 10.12 -2.47
CA LYS A 25 -33.80 9.09 -1.90
C LYS A 25 -33.41 8.00 -2.89
N THR A 26 -34.32 7.68 -3.81
CA THR A 26 -34.06 6.67 -4.84
C THR A 26 -33.07 7.18 -5.86
N GLU A 27 -33.20 8.43 -6.32
CA GLU A 27 -32.26 9.04 -7.28
C GLU A 27 -30.84 9.14 -6.70
N PHE A 28 -30.68 9.50 -5.42
CA PHE A 28 -29.39 9.51 -4.74
C PHE A 28 -28.79 8.10 -4.55
N LEU A 29 -29.61 7.09 -4.30
CA LEU A 29 -29.15 5.70 -4.15
C LEU A 29 -28.77 5.08 -5.50
N ASP A 30 -29.40 5.47 -6.59
CA ASP A 30 -29.09 4.99 -7.93
C ASP A 30 -27.74 5.49 -8.41
N ASP A 31 -27.39 6.75 -8.11
CA ASP A 31 -26.07 7.33 -8.45
C ASP A 31 -24.91 6.63 -7.74
N TYR A 32 -25.17 6.01 -6.58
CA TYR A 32 -24.18 5.28 -5.78
C TYR A 32 -24.47 3.77 -5.68
N SER A 33 -25.21 3.23 -6.63
CA SER A 33 -25.54 1.81 -6.66
C SER A 33 -24.29 0.95 -6.70
N THR A 34 -23.30 1.35 -7.48
CA THR A 34 -21.99 0.72 -7.56
C THR A 34 -20.89 1.77 -7.69
N ILE A 35 -19.93 1.73 -6.79
CA ILE A 35 -18.79 2.66 -6.74
C ILE A 35 -17.48 1.88 -6.78
N MET A 36 -16.61 2.26 -7.71
CA MET A 36 -15.29 1.66 -7.86
C MET A 36 -14.22 2.57 -7.26
N TYR A 37 -13.23 2.00 -6.58
CA TYR A 37 -12.11 2.76 -6.04
C TYR A 37 -10.88 1.89 -5.74
N PHE A 38 -9.69 2.51 -5.63
CA PHE A 38 -8.51 1.87 -5.06
C PHE A 38 -8.67 1.74 -3.55
N THR A 39 -8.45 0.55 -3.01
CA THR A 39 -8.46 0.32 -1.55
C THR A 39 -7.44 1.21 -0.84
N ASN A 40 -6.22 1.28 -1.39
CA ASN A 40 -5.19 2.23 -1.01
C ASN A 40 -5.05 3.22 -2.17
N SER A 41 -5.37 4.48 -1.95
CA SER A 41 -5.30 5.56 -2.95
C SER A 41 -4.30 6.63 -2.52
N GLY A 42 -4.01 7.57 -3.41
CA GLY A 42 -3.01 8.59 -3.17
C GLY A 42 -1.59 8.01 -3.16
N ILE A 43 -0.69 8.62 -2.39
CA ILE A 43 0.70 8.21 -2.31
C ILE A 43 0.83 7.04 -1.33
N GLN A 44 1.42 5.94 -1.79
CA GLN A 44 1.72 4.75 -0.97
C GLN A 44 3.21 4.49 -1.02
N ASN A 45 3.88 4.59 0.12
CA ASN A 45 5.27 4.21 0.26
C ASN A 45 5.40 2.69 0.22
N VAL A 46 6.24 2.19 -0.67
CA VAL A 46 6.52 0.77 -0.82
C VAL A 46 7.95 0.50 -0.36
N GLU A 47 8.09 -0.09 0.82
CA GLU A 47 9.40 -0.47 1.32
C GLU A 47 9.98 -1.61 0.49
N CYS A 48 11.09 -1.34 -0.20
CA CYS A 48 11.82 -2.28 -1.02
C CYS A 48 13.12 -2.68 -0.30
N LEU A 49 13.16 -3.87 0.26
CA LEU A 49 14.36 -4.36 0.94
C LEU A 49 15.40 -4.81 -0.08
N LYS A 50 16.63 -4.32 0.07
CA LYS A 50 17.77 -4.71 -0.77
C LYS A 50 18.37 -6.02 -0.27
N VAL A 51 17.71 -7.12 -0.58
CA VAL A 51 18.09 -8.49 -0.17
C VAL A 51 18.29 -9.44 -1.36
N GLY A 52 18.34 -8.90 -2.58
CA GLY A 52 18.48 -9.69 -3.82
C GLY A 52 17.16 -10.24 -4.36
N GLU A 53 16.07 -10.05 -3.66
CA GLU A 53 14.74 -10.47 -4.07
C GLU A 53 13.86 -9.25 -4.42
N PRO A 54 13.01 -9.35 -5.44
CA PRO A 54 12.13 -8.25 -5.83
C PRO A 54 10.97 -8.08 -4.82
N THR A 55 10.57 -6.84 -4.59
CA THR A 55 9.42 -6.51 -3.75
C THR A 55 8.15 -6.47 -4.59
N THR A 56 7.10 -7.14 -4.13
CA THR A 56 5.80 -7.13 -4.82
C THR A 56 4.76 -6.37 -4.01
N TYR A 57 4.10 -5.40 -4.66
CA TYR A 57 2.94 -4.68 -4.16
C TYR A 57 1.68 -5.12 -4.92
N ASN A 58 0.62 -5.49 -4.20
CA ASN A 58 -0.65 -5.85 -4.81
C ASN A 58 -1.60 -4.64 -4.83
N ILE A 59 -1.83 -4.09 -6.01
CA ILE A 59 -2.85 -3.06 -6.21
C ILE A 59 -4.22 -3.71 -6.09
N ALA A 60 -5.09 -3.14 -5.25
CA ALA A 60 -6.44 -3.65 -5.03
C ALA A 60 -7.50 -2.62 -5.47
N VAL A 61 -8.42 -3.06 -6.30
CA VAL A 61 -9.62 -2.34 -6.71
C VAL A 61 -10.82 -2.94 -5.99
N TYR A 62 -11.64 -2.09 -5.40
CA TYR A 62 -12.81 -2.48 -4.62
C TYR A 62 -14.11 -1.98 -5.27
N LYS A 63 -15.13 -2.82 -5.22
CA LYS A 63 -16.50 -2.52 -5.60
C LYS A 63 -17.34 -2.31 -4.33
N ALA A 64 -17.94 -1.13 -4.20
CA ALA A 64 -18.84 -0.78 -3.12
C ALA A 64 -20.15 -0.20 -3.68
N GLY A 65 -21.00 0.27 -2.81
CA GLY A 65 -22.28 0.90 -3.15
C GLY A 65 -23.47 0.23 -2.50
N SER A 66 -24.66 0.62 -2.89
CA SER A 66 -25.91 0.09 -2.35
C SER A 66 -26.32 -1.23 -3.00
N ASP A 67 -25.85 -1.53 -4.22
CA ASP A 67 -26.07 -2.80 -4.93
C ASP A 67 -24.78 -3.57 -5.16
N LEU A 68 -24.40 -4.39 -4.20
CA LEU A 68 -23.22 -5.25 -4.29
C LEU A 68 -23.42 -6.47 -5.22
N SER A 69 -24.65 -6.74 -5.62
CA SER A 69 -24.99 -7.85 -6.53
C SER A 69 -24.83 -7.47 -8.01
N ALA A 70 -24.75 -6.18 -8.33
CA ALA A 70 -24.55 -5.72 -9.69
C ALA A 70 -23.18 -6.17 -10.23
N THR A 71 -23.15 -6.58 -11.49
CA THR A 71 -21.90 -6.76 -12.23
C THR A 71 -21.31 -5.40 -12.59
N SER A 72 -19.99 -5.30 -12.61
CA SER A 72 -19.30 -4.05 -12.95
C SER A 72 -17.96 -4.31 -13.57
N ASP A 73 -17.41 -3.28 -14.19
CA ASP A 73 -16.07 -3.31 -14.75
C ASP A 73 -15.15 -2.32 -14.03
N ALA A 74 -13.86 -2.53 -14.14
CA ALA A 74 -12.86 -1.55 -13.76
C ALA A 74 -11.63 -1.69 -14.65
N THR A 75 -11.04 -0.56 -15.00
CA THR A 75 -9.77 -0.51 -15.73
C THR A 75 -8.76 0.27 -14.93
N VAL A 76 -7.63 -0.36 -14.63
CA VAL A 76 -6.45 0.30 -14.07
C VAL A 76 -5.46 0.56 -15.19
N THR A 77 -5.01 1.79 -15.31
CA THR A 77 -4.07 2.22 -16.35
C THR A 77 -2.86 2.89 -15.70
N LEU A 78 -1.66 2.52 -16.13
CA LEU A 78 -0.45 3.23 -15.79
C LEU A 78 -0.50 4.62 -16.43
N MET A 79 -0.43 5.66 -15.62
CA MET A 79 -0.43 7.05 -16.10
C MET A 79 0.88 7.35 -16.86
N ASN A 80 0.81 8.24 -17.81
CA ASN A 80 1.99 8.73 -18.51
C ASN A 80 2.64 9.92 -17.77
N GLU A 81 3.78 10.38 -18.27
CA GLU A 81 4.54 11.46 -17.63
C GLU A 81 3.77 12.78 -17.58
N ALA A 82 2.95 13.11 -18.58
CA ALA A 82 2.14 14.33 -18.58
C ALA A 82 1.04 14.27 -17.51
N GLU A 83 0.37 13.13 -17.36
CA GLU A 83 -0.63 12.90 -16.31
C GLU A 83 -0.02 12.93 -14.90
N LEU A 84 1.21 12.39 -14.73
CA LEU A 84 1.94 12.51 -13.47
C LEU A 84 2.30 13.99 -13.18
N GLN A 85 2.66 14.76 -14.18
CA GLN A 85 2.94 16.19 -14.02
C GLN A 85 1.69 16.99 -13.63
N GLU A 86 0.54 16.67 -14.21
CA GLU A 86 -0.73 17.27 -13.80
C GLU A 86 -1.07 16.94 -12.34
N TYR A 87 -0.84 15.68 -11.93
CA TYR A 87 -0.99 15.28 -10.53
C TYR A 87 -0.07 16.05 -9.61
N ASN A 88 1.21 16.18 -9.97
CA ASN A 88 2.21 16.92 -9.19
C ASN A 88 1.78 18.38 -8.98
N LEU A 89 1.32 19.03 -10.04
CA LEU A 89 0.84 20.43 -9.96
C LEU A 89 -0.39 20.58 -9.07
N ALA A 90 -1.31 19.60 -9.13
CA ALA A 90 -2.54 19.63 -8.34
C ALA A 90 -2.32 19.36 -6.86
N ASN A 91 -1.25 18.62 -6.49
CA ASN A 91 -0.98 18.13 -5.13
C ASN A 91 0.29 18.72 -4.51
N ASP A 92 0.95 19.69 -5.18
CA ASP A 92 2.22 20.28 -4.73
C ASP A 92 3.32 19.24 -4.47
N THR A 93 3.46 18.28 -5.39
CA THR A 93 4.45 17.20 -5.34
C THR A 93 5.41 17.28 -6.53
N HIS A 94 6.52 16.51 -6.51
CA HIS A 94 7.59 16.63 -7.52
C HIS A 94 8.10 15.26 -7.97
N TYR A 95 7.23 14.25 -7.98
CA TYR A 95 7.59 12.90 -8.39
C TYR A 95 8.01 12.85 -9.86
N LYS A 96 9.06 12.08 -10.13
CA LYS A 96 9.45 11.66 -11.48
C LYS A 96 8.88 10.27 -11.76
N MET A 97 8.60 10.00 -13.03
CA MET A 97 8.20 8.65 -13.44
C MET A 97 9.31 7.65 -13.12
N LEU A 98 8.95 6.55 -12.44
CA LEU A 98 9.88 5.46 -12.21
C LEU A 98 10.30 4.82 -13.55
N PRO A 99 11.62 4.67 -13.84
CA PRO A 99 12.09 4.04 -15.08
C PRO A 99 11.53 2.63 -15.28
N ALA A 100 11.22 2.29 -16.53
CA ALA A 100 10.50 1.06 -16.86
C ALA A 100 11.28 -0.23 -16.55
N ASP A 101 12.59 -0.17 -16.41
CA ASP A 101 13.44 -1.28 -16.03
C ASP A 101 13.50 -1.53 -14.50
N CYS A 102 12.99 -0.59 -13.70
CA CYS A 102 12.93 -0.69 -12.24
C CYS A 102 11.72 -1.49 -11.73
N TYR A 103 10.77 -1.84 -12.60
CA TYR A 103 9.55 -2.54 -12.19
C TYR A 103 9.01 -3.48 -13.26
N GLN A 104 8.12 -4.38 -12.84
CA GLN A 104 7.31 -5.20 -13.74
C GLN A 104 5.83 -4.95 -13.43
N SER A 105 5.10 -4.48 -14.42
CA SER A 105 3.66 -4.24 -14.37
C SER A 105 3.08 -4.24 -15.78
N THR A 106 1.77 -4.40 -15.88
CA THR A 106 1.03 -4.18 -17.13
C THR A 106 0.69 -2.71 -17.28
N GLN A 107 0.71 -2.19 -18.52
CA GLN A 107 0.29 -0.81 -18.83
C GLN A 107 -1.19 -0.59 -18.55
N LYS A 108 -1.99 -1.63 -18.72
CA LYS A 108 -3.43 -1.61 -18.54
C LYS A 108 -3.90 -2.97 -18.01
N LYS A 109 -4.79 -2.93 -16.99
CA LYS A 109 -5.45 -4.11 -16.45
C LYS A 109 -6.94 -3.90 -16.39
N ASP A 110 -7.69 -4.70 -17.13
CA ASP A 110 -9.15 -4.71 -17.09
C ASP A 110 -9.63 -5.80 -16.11
N PHE A 111 -10.64 -5.46 -15.33
CA PHE A 111 -11.34 -6.35 -14.40
C PHE A 111 -12.82 -6.40 -14.75
N GLN A 112 -13.42 -7.57 -14.55
CA GLN A 112 -14.86 -7.78 -14.54
C GLN A 112 -15.24 -8.30 -13.15
N PHE A 113 -16.17 -7.61 -12.52
CA PHE A 113 -16.69 -7.99 -11.20
C PHE A 113 -18.02 -8.69 -11.39
N GLU A 114 -18.05 -9.96 -11.10
CA GLU A 114 -19.28 -10.74 -11.06
C GLU A 114 -20.13 -10.37 -9.82
N SER A 115 -21.35 -10.89 -9.78
CA SER A 115 -22.21 -10.74 -8.62
C SER A 115 -21.49 -11.20 -7.35
N SER A 116 -21.50 -10.37 -6.32
CA SER A 116 -20.85 -10.62 -5.02
C SER A 116 -19.31 -10.61 -4.99
N GLU A 117 -18.64 -10.40 -6.10
CA GLU A 117 -17.22 -10.11 -6.10
C GLU A 117 -16.99 -8.65 -5.70
N LEU A 118 -16.17 -8.43 -4.67
CA LEU A 118 -15.95 -7.10 -4.11
C LEU A 118 -14.55 -6.56 -4.36
N VAL A 119 -13.57 -7.40 -4.63
CA VAL A 119 -12.17 -6.98 -4.77
C VAL A 119 -11.45 -7.79 -5.84
N HIS A 120 -10.70 -7.09 -6.66
CA HIS A 120 -9.70 -7.67 -7.54
C HIS A 120 -8.34 -7.05 -7.27
N THR A 121 -7.29 -7.85 -7.43
CA THR A 121 -5.91 -7.40 -7.23
C THR A 121 -5.04 -7.75 -8.43
N PHE A 122 -3.95 -6.98 -8.61
CA PHE A 122 -2.88 -7.38 -9.51
C PHE A 122 -1.52 -6.95 -8.97
N PRO A 123 -0.45 -7.72 -9.21
CA PRO A 123 0.86 -7.45 -8.68
C PRO A 123 1.60 -6.39 -9.50
N VAL A 124 2.37 -5.57 -8.81
CA VAL A 124 3.45 -4.76 -9.33
C VAL A 124 4.72 -5.17 -8.59
N THR A 125 5.77 -5.52 -9.32
CA THR A 125 7.03 -6.00 -8.74
C THR A 125 8.13 -4.98 -8.98
N PHE A 126 8.89 -4.65 -7.94
CA PHE A 126 9.96 -3.64 -7.94
C PHE A 126 11.32 -4.32 -7.82
N ASP A 127 12.28 -3.83 -8.59
CA ASP A 127 13.69 -4.23 -8.55
C ASP A 127 14.45 -3.25 -7.65
N SER A 128 14.75 -3.65 -6.43
CA SER A 128 15.36 -2.79 -5.42
C SER A 128 16.78 -2.34 -5.82
N ASP A 129 17.54 -3.17 -6.52
CA ASP A 129 18.90 -2.81 -6.93
C ASP A 129 18.90 -1.72 -8.00
N LYS A 130 17.99 -1.78 -8.96
CA LYS A 130 17.85 -0.75 -9.99
C LYS A 130 17.32 0.55 -9.43
N ILE A 131 16.35 0.49 -8.51
CA ILE A 131 15.81 1.67 -7.83
C ILE A 131 16.89 2.32 -6.97
N ASP A 132 17.72 1.52 -6.27
CA ASP A 132 18.81 2.02 -5.46
C ASP A 132 19.89 2.73 -6.28
N ALA A 133 20.04 2.39 -7.55
CA ALA A 133 20.99 3.03 -8.48
C ALA A 133 20.50 4.38 -9.05
N LEU A 134 19.23 4.76 -8.82
CA LEU A 134 18.68 6.02 -9.30
C LEU A 134 19.23 7.22 -8.51
N ASP A 135 19.01 8.43 -9.06
CA ASP A 135 19.39 9.68 -8.42
C ASP A 135 18.67 9.87 -7.07
N LYS A 136 19.42 9.85 -5.99
CA LYS A 136 18.90 9.99 -4.62
C LYS A 136 18.34 11.38 -4.28
N ASN A 137 18.56 12.39 -5.13
CA ASN A 137 17.97 13.72 -4.96
C ASN A 137 16.62 13.86 -5.62
N SER A 138 16.10 12.78 -6.19
CA SER A 138 14.83 12.74 -6.91
C SER A 138 13.91 11.71 -6.29
N GLU A 139 12.63 12.04 -6.17
CA GLU A 139 11.60 11.12 -5.75
C GLU A 139 10.93 10.52 -6.98
N TYR A 140 10.81 9.20 -7.00
CA TYR A 140 10.22 8.47 -8.12
C TYR A 140 8.92 7.81 -7.71
N ALA A 141 7.94 7.82 -8.60
CA ALA A 141 6.67 7.15 -8.38
C ALA A 141 6.19 6.41 -9.62
N LEU A 142 5.41 5.36 -9.40
CA LEU A 142 4.69 4.63 -10.43
C LEU A 142 3.19 4.92 -10.26
N PRO A 143 2.62 5.83 -11.10
CA PRO A 143 1.26 6.32 -10.94
C PRO A 143 0.26 5.47 -11.71
N PHE A 144 -0.90 5.19 -11.10
CA PHE A 144 -2.01 4.48 -11.71
C PHE A 144 -3.30 5.28 -11.59
N SER A 145 -4.13 5.21 -12.62
CA SER A 145 -5.49 5.74 -12.62
C SER A 145 -6.51 4.61 -12.76
N LEU A 146 -7.68 4.81 -12.13
CA LEU A 146 -8.83 3.92 -12.20
C LEU A 146 -9.94 4.56 -13.00
N SER A 147 -10.53 3.79 -13.90
CA SER A 147 -11.75 4.13 -14.65
C SER A 147 -12.73 2.96 -14.64
N SER A 148 -14.01 3.25 -14.84
CA SER A 148 -15.09 2.27 -14.90
C SER A 148 -16.26 2.84 -15.71
N THR A 149 -17.15 1.99 -16.20
CA THR A 149 -18.48 2.41 -16.70
C THR A 149 -19.44 2.77 -15.56
N GLN A 150 -19.14 2.34 -14.34
CA GLN A 150 -19.84 2.69 -13.12
C GLN A 150 -19.22 3.94 -12.48
N THR A 151 -19.85 4.44 -11.41
CA THR A 151 -19.31 5.56 -10.65
C THR A 151 -17.95 5.22 -10.08
N VAL A 152 -16.98 6.10 -10.28
CA VAL A 152 -15.65 6.01 -9.66
C VAL A 152 -15.54 7.06 -8.56
N ASN A 153 -15.01 6.67 -7.41
CA ASN A 153 -14.74 7.62 -6.33
C ASN A 153 -13.59 8.54 -6.74
N GLU A 154 -13.88 9.82 -6.96
CA GLU A 154 -12.95 10.83 -7.45
C GLU A 154 -11.72 11.01 -6.55
N GLU A 155 -11.89 10.88 -5.22
CA GLU A 155 -10.79 11.02 -4.25
C GLU A 155 -9.91 9.76 -4.18
N LYS A 156 -10.40 8.62 -4.72
CA LYS A 156 -9.74 7.33 -4.64
C LYS A 156 -9.47 6.69 -6.00
N LYS A 157 -9.42 7.48 -7.06
CA LYS A 157 -9.18 7.00 -8.42
C LYS A 157 -7.71 7.05 -8.87
N VAL A 158 -6.84 7.67 -8.07
CA VAL A 158 -5.41 7.77 -8.37
C VAL A 158 -4.61 7.10 -7.25
N LEU A 159 -3.61 6.31 -7.65
CA LEU A 159 -2.67 5.64 -6.77
C LEU A 159 -1.25 5.89 -7.28
N LEU A 160 -0.38 6.42 -6.44
CA LEU A 160 1.05 6.54 -6.70
C LEU A 160 1.81 5.58 -5.79
N LEU A 161 2.54 4.64 -6.38
CA LEU A 161 3.46 3.78 -5.64
C LEU A 161 4.83 4.44 -5.62
N HIS A 162 5.28 4.84 -4.44
CA HIS A 162 6.60 5.45 -4.21
C HIS A 162 7.52 4.40 -3.56
N PRO A 163 8.44 3.77 -4.34
CA PRO A 163 9.34 2.77 -3.79
C PRO A 163 10.48 3.43 -3.02
N GLU A 164 10.66 3.01 -1.77
CA GLU A 164 11.75 3.42 -0.88
C GLU A 164 12.68 2.23 -0.63
N VAL A 165 13.94 2.33 -1.05
CA VAL A 165 14.90 1.24 -0.87
C VAL A 165 15.57 1.33 0.49
N THR A 166 15.44 0.25 1.26
CA THR A 166 16.12 0.07 2.53
C THR A 166 17.15 -1.05 2.42
N THR A 167 18.41 -0.73 2.71
CA THR A 167 19.43 -1.76 2.85
C THR A 167 19.40 -2.28 4.27
N PRO A 168 19.07 -3.56 4.50
CA PRO A 168 19.05 -4.11 5.83
C PRO A 168 20.45 -4.17 6.41
N THR A 169 20.59 -3.68 7.64
CA THR A 169 21.83 -3.80 8.40
C THR A 169 21.69 -4.91 9.43
N ILE A 170 22.70 -5.77 9.49
CA ILE A 170 22.78 -6.82 10.49
C ILE A 170 23.72 -6.32 11.60
N SER A 171 23.29 -6.43 12.83
CA SER A 171 24.11 -6.07 13.97
C SER A 171 24.18 -7.19 15.00
N PHE A 172 25.34 -7.28 15.66
CA PHE A 172 25.46 -8.15 16.83
C PHE A 172 24.87 -7.45 18.05
N GLN A 173 24.06 -8.18 18.80
CA GLN A 173 23.59 -7.71 20.10
C GLN A 173 24.73 -7.94 21.12
N ASN A 174 24.97 -6.96 21.99
CA ASN A 174 26.00 -7.02 23.03
C ASN A 174 27.42 -7.22 22.45
N VAL A 175 27.95 -6.16 21.83
CA VAL A 175 29.32 -6.12 21.30
C VAL A 175 30.38 -5.80 22.35
N ASP A 176 30.11 -6.04 23.63
CA ASP A 176 31.07 -5.85 24.69
C ASP A 176 32.22 -6.85 24.56
N PHE A 177 33.42 -6.40 24.99
CA PHE A 177 34.61 -7.24 25.04
C PHE A 177 34.40 -8.39 26.03
N GLU A 178 34.53 -9.61 25.56
CA GLU A 178 34.44 -10.81 26.38
C GLU A 178 35.79 -11.53 26.38
N GLN A 179 36.40 -11.61 27.57
CA GLN A 179 37.65 -12.34 27.75
C GLN A 179 37.35 -13.77 28.18
N VAL A 180 37.73 -14.73 27.34
CA VAL A 180 37.64 -16.16 27.65
C VAL A 180 39.03 -16.71 27.99
N THR A 181 39.18 -17.26 29.21
CA THR A 181 40.41 -17.90 29.63
C THR A 181 40.34 -19.39 29.34
N VAL A 182 41.24 -19.85 28.47
CA VAL A 182 41.38 -21.29 28.16
C VAL A 182 42.45 -21.87 29.03
N THR A 183 42.22 -22.94 29.75
CA THR A 183 43.17 -23.63 30.60
C THR A 183 43.63 -24.94 29.96
N GLU A 184 44.90 -25.39 30.24
CA GLU A 184 45.43 -26.61 29.67
C GLU A 184 44.63 -27.88 30.06
N SER A 185 43.84 -27.79 31.14
CA SER A 185 43.01 -28.92 31.62
C SER A 185 41.71 -29.06 30.84
N ASP A 186 41.28 -28.06 30.08
CA ASP A 186 40.11 -28.10 29.22
C ASP A 186 40.42 -27.53 27.83
N PRO A 187 41.13 -28.29 27.01
CA PRO A 187 41.66 -27.82 25.73
C PRO A 187 40.59 -27.70 24.63
N ALA A 188 39.35 -28.02 24.95
CA ALA A 188 38.65 -28.52 23.84
C ALA A 188 37.89 -27.41 23.12
N LYS A 189 36.98 -26.75 23.49
CA LYS A 189 36.15 -25.96 22.58
C LYS A 189 35.53 -24.76 23.30
N VAL A 190 35.93 -23.60 22.91
CA VAL A 190 35.23 -22.38 23.35
C VAL A 190 34.06 -22.16 22.42
N VAL A 191 32.84 -22.13 22.99
CA VAL A 191 31.63 -21.78 22.26
C VAL A 191 31.21 -20.39 22.69
N LEU A 192 31.20 -19.47 21.73
CA LEU A 192 30.70 -18.10 21.94
C LEU A 192 29.35 -17.98 21.22
N GLU A 193 28.31 -17.76 21.98
CA GLU A 193 26.99 -17.49 21.41
C GLU A 193 26.81 -15.99 21.23
N ARG A 194 26.40 -15.59 20.05
CA ARG A 194 26.08 -14.19 19.72
C ARG A 194 24.72 -14.11 19.09
N ILE A 195 23.93 -13.14 19.53
CA ILE A 195 22.61 -12.85 18.96
C ILE A 195 22.80 -11.85 17.83
N ILE A 196 22.34 -12.20 16.66
CA ILE A 196 22.28 -11.35 15.49
C ILE A 196 20.87 -10.76 15.41
N THR A 197 20.77 -9.44 15.31
CA THR A 197 19.50 -8.74 15.16
C THR A 197 19.41 -8.09 13.79
N VAL A 198 18.23 -8.20 13.19
CA VAL A 198 17.86 -7.45 11.99
C VAL A 198 16.77 -6.44 12.37
N PRO A 199 16.83 -5.19 11.88
CA PRO A 199 15.94 -4.11 12.30
C PRO A 199 14.55 -4.17 11.66
N PHE A 200 14.20 -5.24 10.95
CA PHE A 200 12.93 -5.41 10.24
C PHE A 200 12.36 -6.80 10.49
N GLN A 201 11.03 -6.91 10.29
CA GLN A 201 10.37 -8.22 10.34
C GLN A 201 10.74 -9.02 9.08
N ASN A 202 11.51 -10.08 9.28
CA ASN A 202 11.92 -10.95 8.18
C ASN A 202 10.84 -12.00 7.90
N ASN A 203 10.32 -11.98 6.68
CA ASN A 203 9.39 -13.00 6.16
C ASN A 203 10.05 -13.89 5.08
N TRP A 204 11.34 -13.76 4.87
CA TRP A 204 12.13 -14.50 3.89
C TRP A 204 13.29 -15.22 4.54
N GLU A 205 13.73 -16.29 3.91
CA GLU A 205 15.04 -16.88 4.19
C GLU A 205 16.09 -16.04 3.47
N PHE A 206 17.16 -15.66 4.17
CA PHE A 206 18.33 -15.04 3.59
C PHE A 206 19.60 -15.64 4.19
N ASP A 207 20.64 -15.74 3.37
CA ASP A 207 21.94 -16.20 3.79
C ASP A 207 22.72 -15.06 4.46
N CYS A 208 23.39 -15.37 5.56
CA CYS A 208 24.26 -14.45 6.28
C CYS A 208 25.64 -15.10 6.43
N GLU A 209 26.66 -14.45 5.86
CA GLU A 209 28.04 -14.89 6.03
C GLU A 209 28.70 -14.08 7.15
N ILE A 210 29.30 -14.79 8.10
CA ILE A 210 30.06 -14.18 9.19
C ILE A 210 31.55 -14.40 8.91
N GLY A 211 32.27 -13.32 8.69
CA GLY A 211 33.71 -13.31 8.50
C GLY A 211 34.44 -12.76 9.72
N ILE A 212 35.71 -13.12 9.85
CA ILE A 212 36.66 -12.51 10.81
C ILE A 212 37.44 -11.43 10.06
N ASP A 213 37.50 -10.23 10.62
CA ASP A 213 38.40 -9.18 10.11
C ASP A 213 39.81 -9.46 10.60
N GLU A 214 40.60 -10.16 9.78
CA GLU A 214 41.97 -10.53 10.08
C GLU A 214 42.86 -9.30 10.30
N THR A 215 42.56 -8.16 9.66
CA THR A 215 43.32 -6.92 9.83
C THR A 215 43.10 -6.33 11.21
N ALA A 216 41.85 -6.30 11.68
CA ALA A 216 41.52 -5.83 13.02
C ALA A 216 42.10 -6.75 14.10
N VAL A 217 42.11 -8.08 13.88
CA VAL A 217 42.73 -9.05 14.79
C VAL A 217 44.27 -8.83 14.84
N GLY A 218 44.91 -8.56 13.69
CA GLY A 218 46.32 -8.26 13.63
C GLY A 218 46.69 -7.00 14.44
N GLN A 219 45.94 -5.93 14.30
CA GLN A 219 46.18 -4.68 15.04
C GLN A 219 45.93 -4.80 16.55
N TYR A 220 45.08 -5.70 16.96
CA TYR A 220 44.81 -5.95 18.37
C TYR A 220 45.95 -6.71 19.08
N ASN A 221 46.70 -7.50 18.34
CA ASN A 221 47.78 -8.33 18.85
C ASN A 221 49.17 -7.63 18.86
N GLU A 222 49.26 -6.40 18.36
CA GLU A 222 50.46 -5.53 18.45
C GLU A 222 50.42 -4.66 19.72
#